data_0e118435997f6bd87a2b319d4d4c44f0
#
_entry.id   0e118435997f6bd87a2b319d4d4c44f0
#
_cell.length_a   1.000
_cell.length_b   1.000
_cell.length_c   1.000
_cell.angle_alpha   90.00
_cell.angle_beta   90.00
_cell.angle_gamma   90.00
#
_symmetry.space_group_name_H-M   'P 1'
#
loop_
_entity.id
_entity.type
_entity.pdbx_description
1 polymer ?
#
loop_
_entity_poly.entity_id
_entity_poly.type
_entity_poly.pdbx_seq_one_letter_code
_entity_poly.pdbx_strand_id
1 'polypeptide(L)' 'MSDTNLSSRIRQRREQLSLSQEELAARMGYRSKSSITKLEKGINDLPRAKLEELAAALD' A
#
# COMPACT_ATOMS: atom_id res chain seq x y z
N MET A 1 2.19 -10.14 17.42
CA MET A 1 2.12 -10.08 17.05
C MET A 1 2.19 -9.71 16.17
N SER A 2 2.22 -9.68 15.68
CA SER A 2 2.54 -9.46 14.80
C SER A 2 1.95 -8.96 13.94
N ASP A 3 1.30 -8.80 13.88
CA ASP A 3 0.80 -8.30 13.10
C ASP A 3 1.16 -7.29 12.58
N THR A 4 1.88 -6.98 12.65
CA THR A 4 2.36 -5.98 11.97
C THR A 4 2.86 -6.35 10.71
N ASN A 5 2.19 -7.07 9.95
CA ASN A 5 2.68 -7.28 8.66
C ASN A 5 2.46 -6.02 7.86
N LEU A 6 3.25 -5.86 6.82
CA LEU A 6 3.27 -4.65 6.01
C LEU A 6 1.92 -4.37 5.37
N SER A 7 1.23 -5.42 4.95
CA SER A 7 -0.06 -5.21 4.26
C SER A 7 -1.09 -4.57 5.18
N SER A 8 -1.14 -4.99 6.44
CA SER A 8 -2.05 -4.36 7.39
C SER A 8 -1.70 -2.91 7.66
N ARG A 9 -0.42 -2.62 7.74
CA ARG A 9 0.03 -1.27 8.02
C ARG A 9 -0.27 -0.34 6.86
N ILE A 10 -0.10 -0.82 5.65
CA ILE A 10 -0.41 -0.04 4.46
C ILE A 10 -1.89 0.32 4.45
N ARG A 11 -2.75 -0.66 4.70
CA ARG A 11 -4.17 -0.42 4.70
C ARG A 11 -4.57 0.55 5.79
N GLN A 12 -4.06 0.35 6.99
CA GLN A 12 -4.36 1.21 8.12
C GLN A 12 -3.98 2.64 7.82
N ARG A 13 -2.78 2.84 7.32
CA ARG A 13 -2.30 4.18 7.06
C ARG A 13 -3.09 4.83 5.93
N ARG A 14 -3.41 4.07 4.91
CA ARG A 14 -4.23 4.57 3.81
C ARG A 14 -5.57 5.07 4.33
N GLU A 15 -6.19 4.29 5.19
CA GLU A 15 -7.49 4.66 5.75
C GLU A 15 -7.38 5.89 6.66
N GLN A 16 -6.31 5.99 7.41
CA GLN A 16 -6.07 7.17 8.24
C GLN A 16 -5.96 8.45 7.44
N LEU A 17 -5.43 8.33 6.23
CA LEU A 17 -5.28 9.47 5.34
C LEU A 17 -6.50 9.69 4.47
N SER A 18 -7.53 8.88 4.64
CA SER A 18 -8.77 8.96 3.87
C SER A 18 -8.54 8.75 2.38
N LEU A 19 -7.60 7.89 2.04
CA LEU A 19 -7.30 7.59 0.64
C LEU A 19 -8.01 6.32 0.23
N SER A 20 -8.56 6.33 -0.98
CA SER A 20 -9.06 5.09 -1.56
C SER A 20 -7.90 4.30 -2.13
N GLN A 21 -8.13 3.03 -2.45
CA GLN A 21 -7.10 2.22 -3.08
C GLN A 21 -6.70 2.82 -4.42
N GLU A 22 -7.66 3.38 -5.15
CA GLU A 22 -7.38 4.02 -6.42
C GLU A 22 -6.50 5.25 -6.25
N GLU A 23 -6.78 6.03 -5.22
CA GLU A 23 -5.98 7.22 -4.97
C GLU A 23 -4.55 6.87 -4.61
N LEU A 24 -4.38 5.85 -3.79
CA LEU A 24 -3.03 5.42 -3.45
C LEU A 24 -2.30 4.88 -4.67
N ALA A 25 -2.99 4.09 -5.49
CA ALA A 25 -2.39 3.56 -6.72
C ALA A 25 -1.93 4.69 -7.63
N ALA A 26 -2.74 5.74 -7.75
CA ALA A 26 -2.37 6.87 -8.57
C ALA A 26 -1.12 7.56 -8.04
N ARG A 27 -1.02 7.69 -6.73
CA ARG A 27 0.16 8.30 -6.13
C ARG A 27 1.42 7.50 -6.40
N MET A 28 1.26 6.18 -6.51
CA MET A 28 2.38 5.29 -6.79
C MET A 28 2.69 5.18 -8.28
N GLY A 29 1.87 5.78 -9.13
CA GLY A 29 2.07 5.69 -10.57
C GLY A 29 1.53 4.40 -11.17
N TYR A 30 0.68 3.69 -10.46
CA TYR A 30 0.06 2.49 -11.01
C TYR A 30 -1.17 2.85 -11.83
N ARG A 31 -1.49 1.99 -12.78
CA ARG A 31 -2.64 2.24 -13.65
C ARG A 31 -3.95 1.87 -13.02
N SER A 32 -3.94 0.95 -12.05
CA SER A 32 -5.17 0.53 -11.42
C SER A 32 -4.92 0.22 -9.97
N LYS A 33 -6.00 0.08 -9.22
CA LYS A 33 -5.90 -0.24 -7.81
C LYS A 33 -5.54 -1.70 -7.54
N SER A 34 -5.46 -2.51 -8.58
CA SER A 34 -5.20 -3.95 -8.41
C SER A 34 -3.94 -4.22 -7.61
N SER A 35 -2.89 -3.45 -7.85
CA SER A 35 -1.64 -3.62 -7.11
C SER A 35 -1.83 -3.37 -5.63
N ILE A 36 -2.58 -2.33 -5.29
CA ILE A 36 -2.84 -2.01 -3.89
C ILE A 36 -3.71 -3.07 -3.24
N THR A 37 -4.72 -3.54 -3.97
CA THR A 37 -5.57 -4.59 -3.46
C THR A 37 -4.77 -5.84 -3.11
N LYS A 38 -3.86 -6.23 -3.99
CA LYS A 38 -3.02 -7.40 -3.75
C LYS A 38 -2.09 -7.18 -2.56
N LEU A 39 -1.52 -6.01 -2.45
CA LEU A 39 -0.65 -5.69 -1.32
C LEU A 39 -1.40 -5.79 -0.01
N GLU A 40 -2.60 -5.29 0.04
CA GLU A 40 -3.37 -5.29 1.27
C GLU A 40 -3.88 -6.68 1.62
N LYS A 41 -3.92 -7.58 0.66
CA LYS A 41 -4.24 -8.98 0.93
C LYS A 41 -3.04 -9.81 1.33
N GLY A 42 -1.86 -9.22 1.34
CA GLY A 42 -0.65 -9.93 1.68
C GLY A 42 0.03 -10.61 0.52
N ILE A 43 -0.45 -10.43 -0.69
CA ILE A 43 0.20 -10.94 -1.88
C ILE A 43 1.25 -9.92 -2.27
N ASN A 44 2.48 -10.21 -1.90
CA ASN A 44 3.50 -9.19 -1.95
C ASN A 44 4.69 -9.63 -2.76
N ASP A 45 4.76 -9.16 -3.99
CA ASP A 45 5.91 -9.40 -4.85
C ASP A 45 6.71 -8.15 -5.14
N LEU A 46 6.48 -7.10 -4.39
CA LEU A 46 7.13 -5.84 -4.68
C LEU A 46 8.57 -5.83 -4.20
N PRO A 47 9.49 -5.25 -4.97
CA PRO A 47 10.83 -5.04 -4.51
C PRO A 47 10.83 -4.03 -3.36
N ARG A 48 11.91 -4.06 -2.58
CA ARG A 48 12.04 -3.20 -1.42
C ARG A 48 11.92 -1.72 -1.77
N ALA A 49 12.46 -1.33 -2.91
CA ALA A 49 12.39 0.06 -3.33
C ALA A 49 10.95 0.53 -3.47
N LYS A 50 10.09 -0.33 -4.01
CA LYS A 50 8.68 0.01 -4.15
C LYS A 50 7.98 0.09 -2.80
N LEU A 51 8.36 -0.77 -1.88
CA LEU A 51 7.80 -0.71 -0.53
C LEU A 51 8.18 0.60 0.15
N GLU A 52 9.39 1.07 -0.06
CA GLU A 52 9.83 2.33 0.50
C GLU A 52 9.09 3.51 -0.12
N GLU A 53 8.86 3.46 -1.43
CA GLU A 53 8.06 4.49 -2.08
C GLU A 53 6.64 4.51 -1.55
N LEU A 54 6.09 3.34 -1.30
CA LEU A 54 4.75 3.23 -0.76
C LEU A 54 4.68 3.84 0.63
N ALA A 55 5.65 3.53 1.46
CA ALA A 55 5.71 4.10 2.79
C ALA A 55 5.81 5.62 2.73
N ALA A 56 6.60 6.15 1.81
CA ALA A 56 6.74 7.58 1.64
C ALA A 56 5.42 8.22 1.19
N ALA A 57 4.71 7.56 0.30
CA ALA A 57 3.42 8.06 -0.18
C ALA A 57 2.38 8.11 0.93
N LEU A 58 2.51 7.26 1.92
CA LEU A 58 1.56 7.18 3.02
C LEU A 58 2.00 7.98 4.24
N ASP A 59 3.14 8.58 4.17
CA ASP A 59 3.68 9.29 5.32
C ASP A 59 3.05 10.68 5.57
#